data_101a19a4c08c75a6bf7f125c887df062
#
_entry.id   101a19a4c08c75a6bf7f125c887df062
#
_cell.length_a   1.000
_cell.length_b   1.000
_cell.length_c   1.000
_cell.angle_alpha   90.00
_cell.angle_beta   90.00
_cell.angle_gamma   90.00
#
_symmetry.space_group_name_H-M   'P 1'
#
loop_
_entity.id
_entity.type
_entity.pdbx_description
1 polymer ?
#
loop_
_entity_poly.entity_id
_entity_poly.type
_entity_poly.pdbx_seq_one_letter_code
_entity_poly.pdbx_strand_id
1 'polypeptide(L)'
;MKSLTIAALLAVALTPMAKADTADGAALTAMTWDQIVDQARGGTVNWFMWGGSDSINQYVSGYIGGILMADYGITLNRVGITDTVEAVNIVLGEKQAGVSDSGAVDMIWINGENFRTMRQGDMVWCGYTDALPNNTLINWNNPAIANDFGVPVAGCEVPWSKSQFAFAYDSATLPNPPKSIPDLIAWIKANPGQFTYPAAPDFNGGVFVRHVFYYAAGGAENLLGPFDQAKYDAAASKTWAILNDLEPYLWRKGDTYPTSITALDQLFANKEVSMTFNYDASQFGLAVQNGSFPETVRSYGLTDGTISNTNYTAIPFNSPNKAAALVLQNLLLSGPAQVEKAMPAAWGAAPAIEIARTKPEDQAKFATITQLPSVVSMEDLGKSALPELQADWISAIEQGWIRNVGQ
;
A
#
# COMPACT_ATOMS: atom_id res chain seq x y z
N MET A 1 -10.60 -59.10 -50.56
CA MET A 1 -10.82 -58.34 -49.30
C MET A 1 -9.90 -57.14 -49.34
N LYS A 2 -10.43 -55.94 -49.58
CA LYS A 2 -9.65 -54.68 -49.65
C LYS A 2 -9.88 -53.94 -48.38
N SER A 3 -8.78 -53.74 -47.56
CA SER A 3 -8.78 -52.95 -46.36
C SER A 3 -8.73 -51.45 -46.67
N LEU A 4 -9.76 -50.70 -46.25
CA LEU A 4 -9.76 -49.26 -46.27
C LEU A 4 -9.09 -48.74 -44.98
N THR A 5 -7.98 -48.04 -45.14
CA THR A 5 -7.34 -47.30 -44.04
C THR A 5 -7.91 -45.88 -44.03
N ILE A 6 -8.67 -45.53 -42.98
CA ILE A 6 -9.17 -44.16 -42.75
C ILE A 6 -8.07 -43.40 -42.00
N ALA A 7 -7.49 -42.41 -42.69
CA ALA A 7 -6.61 -41.45 -42.05
C ALA A 7 -7.44 -40.33 -41.40
N ALA A 8 -7.45 -40.26 -40.06
CA ALA A 8 -8.07 -39.16 -39.34
C ALA A 8 -7.09 -37.97 -39.32
N LEU A 9 -7.45 -36.89 -40.01
CA LEU A 9 -6.77 -35.59 -39.86
C LEU A 9 -7.18 -34.97 -38.50
N LEU A 10 -6.27 -34.91 -37.56
CA LEU A 10 -6.40 -34.03 -36.38
C LEU A 10 -6.15 -32.58 -36.83
N ALA A 11 -7.21 -31.78 -36.90
CA ALA A 11 -7.10 -30.32 -37.01
C ALA A 11 -6.71 -29.78 -35.63
N VAL A 12 -5.44 -29.42 -35.46
CA VAL A 12 -4.98 -28.65 -34.32
C VAL A 12 -5.52 -27.23 -34.48
N ALA A 13 -6.53 -26.89 -33.70
CA ALA A 13 -6.99 -25.49 -33.57
C ALA A 13 -5.85 -24.67 -32.91
N LEU A 14 -5.17 -23.89 -33.73
CA LEU A 14 -4.27 -22.83 -33.25
C LEU A 14 -5.15 -21.78 -32.57
N THR A 15 -5.23 -21.83 -31.24
CA THR A 15 -5.68 -20.68 -30.44
C THR A 15 -4.75 -19.52 -30.73
N PRO A 16 -5.24 -18.32 -31.06
CA PRO A 16 -4.36 -17.17 -31.21
C PRO A 16 -3.67 -16.91 -29.86
N MET A 17 -2.35 -17.05 -29.83
CA MET A 17 -1.56 -16.56 -28.71
C MET A 17 -1.84 -15.06 -28.61
N ALA A 18 -2.26 -14.60 -27.40
CA ALA A 18 -2.38 -13.18 -27.11
C ALA A 18 -1.07 -12.50 -27.53
N LYS A 19 -1.17 -11.50 -28.38
CA LYS A 19 -0.03 -10.74 -28.86
C LYS A 19 0.44 -9.91 -27.66
N ALA A 20 1.60 -10.22 -27.08
CA ALA A 20 2.23 -9.36 -26.10
C ALA A 20 2.35 -7.95 -26.70
N ASP A 21 1.93 -6.94 -25.93
CA ASP A 21 2.01 -5.56 -26.34
C ASP A 21 3.47 -5.10 -26.27
N THR A 22 4.18 -5.19 -27.37
CA THR A 22 5.57 -4.74 -27.53
C THR A 22 5.65 -3.24 -27.87
N ALA A 23 4.54 -2.49 -27.73
CA ALA A 23 4.52 -1.07 -28.07
C ALA A 23 5.52 -0.30 -27.18
N ASP A 24 6.38 0.47 -27.83
CA ASP A 24 7.17 1.52 -27.17
C ASP A 24 6.23 2.41 -26.35
N GLY A 25 6.55 2.60 -25.07
CA GLY A 25 5.72 3.41 -24.16
C GLY A 25 5.44 4.82 -24.71
N ALA A 26 6.36 5.40 -25.47
CA ALA A 26 6.18 6.69 -26.15
C ALA A 26 5.12 6.61 -27.26
N ALA A 27 5.02 5.50 -27.97
CA ALA A 27 3.99 5.29 -28.99
C ALA A 27 2.61 5.20 -28.36
N LEU A 28 2.48 4.51 -27.19
CA LEU A 28 1.22 4.42 -26.46
C LEU A 28 0.70 5.78 -25.98
N THR A 29 1.58 6.61 -25.40
CA THR A 29 1.17 7.94 -24.91
C THR A 29 0.78 8.92 -26.01
N ALA A 30 1.14 8.64 -27.28
CA ALA A 30 0.71 9.40 -28.45
C ALA A 30 -0.66 8.95 -29.01
N MET A 31 -1.21 7.84 -28.55
CA MET A 31 -2.50 7.31 -28.99
C MET A 31 -3.67 8.01 -28.30
N THR A 32 -4.85 7.95 -28.92
CA THR A 32 -6.10 8.28 -28.25
C THR A 32 -6.44 7.21 -27.21
N TRP A 33 -7.23 7.55 -26.22
CA TRP A 33 -7.67 6.57 -25.21
C TRP A 33 -8.34 5.34 -25.82
N ASP A 34 -9.20 5.54 -26.81
CA ASP A 34 -9.89 4.44 -27.49
C ASP A 34 -8.89 3.49 -28.17
N GLN A 35 -7.84 4.03 -28.81
CA GLN A 35 -6.78 3.21 -29.40
C GLN A 35 -6.00 2.41 -28.34
N ILE A 36 -5.73 3.02 -27.17
CA ILE A 36 -5.09 2.32 -26.05
C ILE A 36 -5.98 1.17 -25.58
N VAL A 37 -7.29 1.42 -25.40
CA VAL A 37 -8.26 0.40 -24.99
C VAL A 37 -8.33 -0.73 -26.03
N ASP A 38 -8.39 -0.43 -27.33
CA ASP A 38 -8.43 -1.44 -28.39
C ASP A 38 -7.16 -2.28 -28.40
N GLN A 39 -5.99 -1.68 -28.17
CA GLN A 39 -4.73 -2.41 -28.08
C GLN A 39 -4.63 -3.28 -26.83
N ALA A 40 -5.27 -2.87 -25.72
CA ALA A 40 -5.28 -3.59 -24.46
C ALA A 40 -6.18 -4.84 -24.46
N ARG A 41 -7.13 -4.93 -25.40
CA ARG A 41 -8.12 -6.04 -25.46
C ARG A 41 -7.47 -7.40 -25.63
N GLY A 42 -7.91 -8.35 -24.81
CA GLY A 42 -7.36 -9.72 -24.78
C GLY A 42 -6.02 -9.82 -24.06
N GLY A 43 -5.51 -8.71 -23.51
CA GLY A 43 -4.28 -8.70 -22.74
C GLY A 43 -4.44 -9.29 -21.33
N THR A 44 -3.31 -9.36 -20.63
CA THR A 44 -3.26 -9.78 -19.22
C THR A 44 -2.46 -8.74 -18.44
N VAL A 45 -2.83 -8.49 -17.18
CA VAL A 45 -2.04 -7.67 -16.26
C VAL A 45 -1.65 -8.52 -15.08
N ASN A 46 -0.35 -8.78 -14.92
CA ASN A 46 0.23 -9.37 -13.72
C ASN A 46 0.49 -8.25 -12.71
N TRP A 47 -0.43 -8.06 -11.78
CA TRP A 47 -0.32 -7.04 -10.73
C TRP A 47 0.25 -7.64 -9.46
N PHE A 48 1.48 -7.27 -9.13
CA PHE A 48 2.17 -7.63 -7.89
C PHE A 48 1.76 -6.66 -6.79
N MET A 49 1.19 -7.19 -5.72
CA MET A 49 0.66 -6.39 -4.63
C MET A 49 0.67 -7.16 -3.31
N TRP A 50 0.72 -6.44 -2.20
CA TRP A 50 0.58 -7.02 -0.89
C TRP A 50 -0.70 -7.87 -0.79
N GLY A 51 -0.56 -9.11 -0.31
CA GLY A 51 -1.63 -10.10 -0.31
C GLY A 51 -2.24 -10.40 1.05
N GLY A 52 -1.87 -9.64 2.10
CA GLY A 52 -2.22 -9.97 3.50
C GLY A 52 -3.66 -9.65 3.94
N SER A 53 -4.54 -9.18 3.04
CA SER A 53 -5.95 -8.88 3.34
C SER A 53 -6.88 -9.51 2.32
N ASP A 54 -7.74 -10.42 2.77
CA ASP A 54 -8.72 -11.10 1.90
C ASP A 54 -9.71 -10.12 1.28
N SER A 55 -10.12 -9.08 1.99
CA SER A 55 -11.07 -8.07 1.49
C SER A 55 -10.45 -7.24 0.37
N ILE A 56 -9.19 -6.80 0.50
CA ILE A 56 -8.46 -6.12 -0.57
C ILE A 56 -8.29 -7.06 -1.76
N ASN A 57 -7.91 -8.32 -1.50
CA ASN A 57 -7.76 -9.33 -2.52
C ASN A 57 -9.06 -9.57 -3.29
N GLN A 58 -10.20 -9.61 -2.58
CA GLN A 58 -11.55 -9.76 -3.16
C GLN A 58 -11.94 -8.52 -3.98
N TYR A 59 -11.69 -7.31 -3.47
CA TYR A 59 -11.93 -6.07 -4.21
C TYR A 59 -11.16 -6.07 -5.53
N VAL A 60 -9.87 -6.39 -5.49
CA VAL A 60 -9.01 -6.38 -6.69
C VAL A 60 -9.38 -7.50 -7.65
N SER A 61 -9.41 -8.76 -7.19
CA SER A 61 -9.62 -9.92 -8.08
C SER A 61 -11.08 -10.07 -8.51
N GLY A 62 -12.03 -9.80 -7.59
CA GLY A 62 -13.47 -9.97 -7.85
C GLY A 62 -14.06 -8.76 -8.55
N TYR A 63 -14.09 -7.60 -7.87
CA TYR A 63 -14.76 -6.42 -8.39
C TYR A 63 -14.00 -5.79 -9.56
N ILE A 64 -12.75 -5.40 -9.38
CA ILE A 64 -11.93 -4.76 -10.41
C ILE A 64 -11.66 -5.73 -11.57
N GLY A 65 -11.24 -6.97 -11.27
CA GLY A 65 -10.97 -7.97 -12.28
C GLY A 65 -12.21 -8.36 -13.08
N GLY A 66 -13.39 -8.40 -12.42
CA GLY A 66 -14.67 -8.64 -13.09
C GLY A 66 -15.03 -7.55 -14.11
N ILE A 67 -14.90 -6.27 -13.74
CA ILE A 67 -15.14 -5.14 -14.66
C ILE A 67 -14.11 -5.14 -15.80
N LEU A 68 -12.83 -5.35 -15.46
CA LEU A 68 -11.74 -5.36 -16.45
C LEU A 68 -11.98 -6.41 -17.52
N MET A 69 -12.43 -7.60 -17.13
CA MET A 69 -12.79 -8.67 -18.08
C MET A 69 -14.06 -8.36 -18.86
N ALA A 70 -15.11 -7.90 -18.18
CA ALA A 70 -16.42 -7.70 -18.83
C ALA A 70 -16.40 -6.55 -19.84
N ASP A 71 -15.77 -5.41 -19.50
CA ASP A 71 -15.82 -4.19 -20.30
C ASP A 71 -14.68 -4.10 -21.31
N TYR A 72 -13.52 -4.66 -20.97
CA TYR A 72 -12.30 -4.50 -21.77
C TYR A 72 -11.73 -5.82 -22.30
N GLY A 73 -12.20 -6.99 -21.83
CA GLY A 73 -11.65 -8.30 -22.20
C GLY A 73 -10.23 -8.53 -21.68
N ILE A 74 -9.82 -7.82 -20.63
CA ILE A 74 -8.48 -7.91 -20.05
C ILE A 74 -8.52 -8.85 -18.85
N THR A 75 -7.57 -9.78 -18.76
CA THR A 75 -7.41 -10.66 -17.59
C THR A 75 -6.56 -10.00 -16.52
N LEU A 76 -7.07 -9.87 -15.30
CA LEU A 76 -6.29 -9.44 -14.15
C LEU A 76 -5.74 -10.67 -13.40
N ASN A 77 -4.43 -10.81 -13.40
CA ASN A 77 -3.73 -11.79 -12.58
C ASN A 77 -3.10 -11.09 -11.37
N ARG A 78 -3.78 -11.16 -10.20
CA ARG A 78 -3.25 -10.63 -8.95
C ARG A 78 -2.20 -11.58 -8.39
N VAL A 79 -0.96 -11.11 -8.31
CA VAL A 79 0.17 -11.83 -7.69
C VAL A 79 0.37 -11.29 -6.27
N GLY A 80 0.01 -12.10 -5.25
CA GLY A 80 0.18 -11.73 -3.86
C GLY A 80 1.63 -11.88 -3.43
N ILE A 81 2.20 -10.80 -2.88
CA ILE A 81 3.54 -10.76 -2.28
C ILE A 81 3.43 -10.36 -0.81
N THR A 82 4.46 -10.67 -0.03
CA THR A 82 4.54 -10.29 1.38
C THR A 82 5.07 -8.88 1.53
N ASP A 83 6.02 -8.49 0.66
CA ASP A 83 6.64 -7.16 0.62
C ASP A 83 6.89 -6.73 -0.83
N THR A 84 6.73 -5.43 -1.10
CA THR A 84 6.91 -4.83 -2.44
C THR A 84 8.32 -5.02 -2.99
N VAL A 85 9.33 -5.13 -2.14
CA VAL A 85 10.73 -5.38 -2.54
C VAL A 85 10.87 -6.68 -3.36
N GLU A 86 9.99 -7.66 -3.19
CA GLU A 86 10.00 -8.89 -3.99
C GLU A 86 9.78 -8.58 -5.48
N ALA A 87 8.80 -7.74 -5.81
CA ALA A 87 8.53 -7.30 -7.17
C ALA A 87 9.67 -6.43 -7.73
N VAL A 88 10.22 -5.52 -6.91
CA VAL A 88 11.36 -4.68 -7.28
C VAL A 88 12.59 -5.53 -7.64
N ASN A 89 12.87 -6.59 -6.87
CA ASN A 89 13.98 -7.50 -7.14
C ASN A 89 13.80 -8.31 -8.42
N ILE A 90 12.55 -8.70 -8.77
CA ILE A 90 12.26 -9.35 -10.05
C ILE A 90 12.63 -8.40 -11.20
N VAL A 91 12.10 -7.17 -11.19
CA VAL A 91 12.36 -6.17 -12.24
C VAL A 91 13.85 -5.83 -12.34
N LEU A 92 14.55 -5.73 -11.20
CA LEU A 92 16.00 -5.50 -11.15
C LEU A 92 16.78 -6.66 -11.80
N GLY A 93 16.42 -7.89 -11.47
CA GLY A 93 17.04 -9.09 -12.06
C GLY A 93 16.80 -9.17 -13.57
N GLU A 94 15.60 -8.88 -14.03
CA GLU A 94 15.24 -8.81 -15.45
C GLU A 94 16.05 -7.72 -16.18
N LYS A 95 16.16 -6.52 -15.59
CA LYS A 95 16.98 -5.45 -16.15
C LYS A 95 18.44 -5.85 -16.27
N GLN A 96 19.02 -6.49 -15.25
CA GLN A 96 20.39 -6.98 -15.27
C GLN A 96 20.58 -8.09 -16.32
N ALA A 97 19.57 -8.89 -16.59
CA ALA A 97 19.56 -9.89 -17.65
C ALA A 97 19.29 -9.32 -19.06
N GLY A 98 19.07 -7.99 -19.19
CA GLY A 98 18.80 -7.33 -20.47
C GLY A 98 17.38 -7.50 -20.99
N VAL A 99 16.41 -7.89 -20.14
CA VAL A 99 14.99 -8.02 -20.50
C VAL A 99 14.36 -6.64 -20.57
N SER A 100 14.01 -6.17 -21.77
CA SER A 100 13.52 -4.80 -22.01
C SER A 100 12.03 -4.69 -22.34
N ASP A 101 11.36 -5.80 -22.73
CA ASP A 101 9.99 -5.81 -23.28
C ASP A 101 9.17 -7.07 -22.98
N SER A 102 9.67 -7.93 -22.09
CA SER A 102 9.05 -9.23 -21.75
C SER A 102 9.16 -9.52 -20.25
N GLY A 103 9.06 -8.47 -19.44
CA GLY A 103 9.09 -8.59 -17.99
C GLY A 103 7.89 -9.37 -17.44
N ALA A 104 8.07 -10.02 -16.30
CA ALA A 104 7.03 -10.79 -15.64
C ALA A 104 6.04 -9.91 -14.86
N VAL A 105 6.41 -8.68 -14.56
CA VAL A 105 5.65 -7.74 -13.73
C VAL A 105 5.05 -6.66 -14.62
N ASP A 106 3.71 -6.54 -14.63
CA ASP A 106 3.03 -5.49 -15.41
C ASP A 106 2.65 -4.28 -14.58
N MET A 107 2.30 -4.49 -13.32
CA MET A 107 1.97 -3.42 -12.40
C MET A 107 2.40 -3.80 -10.98
N ILE A 108 2.80 -2.81 -10.18
CA ILE A 108 3.20 -2.97 -8.77
C ILE A 108 2.37 -2.01 -7.92
N TRP A 109 1.85 -2.48 -6.78
CA TRP A 109 1.47 -1.59 -5.68
C TRP A 109 2.75 -1.20 -4.95
N ILE A 110 3.09 0.08 -4.95
CA ILE A 110 4.41 0.56 -4.56
C ILE A 110 4.32 1.85 -3.74
N ASN A 111 5.31 2.05 -2.89
CA ASN A 111 5.50 3.26 -2.09
C ASN A 111 6.98 3.45 -1.72
N GLY A 112 7.34 4.67 -1.38
CA GLY A 112 8.51 5.05 -0.60
C GLY A 112 9.85 4.64 -1.21
N GLU A 113 10.66 3.92 -0.42
CA GLU A 113 12.00 3.49 -0.82
C GLU A 113 11.99 2.53 -2.01
N ASN A 114 10.93 1.74 -2.18
CA ASN A 114 10.74 0.88 -3.33
C ASN A 114 10.58 1.69 -4.62
N PHE A 115 9.72 2.73 -4.60
CA PHE A 115 9.58 3.64 -5.73
C PHE A 115 10.88 4.39 -6.01
N ARG A 116 11.53 4.93 -4.99
CA ARG A 116 12.84 5.57 -5.14
C ARG A 116 13.86 4.64 -5.80
N THR A 117 13.94 3.38 -5.36
CA THR A 117 14.83 2.37 -5.94
C THR A 117 14.51 2.14 -7.41
N MET A 118 13.22 1.98 -7.75
CA MET A 118 12.77 1.83 -9.14
C MET A 118 13.12 3.06 -9.99
N ARG A 119 12.96 4.27 -9.44
CA ARG A 119 13.30 5.54 -10.12
C ARG A 119 14.79 5.69 -10.35
N GLN A 120 15.61 5.47 -9.34
CA GLN A 120 17.07 5.57 -9.44
C GLN A 120 17.66 4.52 -10.37
N GLY A 121 17.02 3.35 -10.44
CA GLY A 121 17.41 2.26 -11.32
C GLY A 121 16.86 2.37 -12.75
N ASP A 122 16.13 3.42 -13.14
CA ASP A 122 15.40 3.50 -14.41
C ASP A 122 14.57 2.23 -14.69
N MET A 123 13.87 1.75 -13.68
CA MET A 123 13.09 0.51 -13.71
C MET A 123 11.58 0.75 -13.82
N VAL A 124 11.13 1.98 -13.77
CA VAL A 124 9.73 2.39 -13.88
C VAL A 124 9.50 3.18 -15.18
N TRP A 125 8.39 2.91 -15.84
CA TRP A 125 7.93 3.73 -16.96
C TRP A 125 7.33 5.03 -16.45
N CYS A 126 7.60 6.15 -17.11
CA CYS A 126 7.18 7.49 -16.70
C CYS A 126 6.57 8.29 -17.85
N GLY A 127 5.86 9.37 -17.52
CA GLY A 127 5.31 10.31 -18.51
C GLY A 127 4.01 9.82 -19.15
N TYR A 128 3.32 8.84 -18.56
CA TYR A 128 2.10 8.27 -19.14
C TYR A 128 0.81 8.75 -18.44
N THR A 129 0.89 9.35 -17.27
CA THR A 129 -0.31 9.65 -16.45
C THR A 129 -1.28 10.58 -17.14
N ASP A 130 -0.80 11.48 -18.02
CA ASP A 130 -1.68 12.39 -18.79
C ASP A 130 -2.48 11.68 -19.88
N ALA A 131 -2.11 10.45 -20.25
CA ALA A 131 -2.90 9.64 -21.17
C ALA A 131 -4.14 9.02 -20.51
N LEU A 132 -4.25 9.02 -19.17
CA LEU A 132 -5.37 8.47 -18.43
C LEU A 132 -6.51 9.48 -18.33
N PRO A 133 -7.72 9.21 -18.85
CA PRO A 133 -8.87 10.12 -18.76
C PRO A 133 -9.21 10.53 -17.31
N ASN A 134 -9.10 9.59 -16.35
CA ASN A 134 -9.42 9.84 -14.95
C ASN A 134 -8.26 10.53 -14.18
N ASN A 135 -7.14 10.84 -14.83
CA ASN A 135 -6.06 11.65 -14.24
C ASN A 135 -6.56 13.03 -13.77
N THR A 136 -7.59 13.57 -14.43
CA THR A 136 -8.23 14.83 -14.06
C THR A 136 -8.91 14.81 -12.69
N LEU A 137 -9.19 13.64 -12.14
CA LEU A 137 -9.77 13.47 -10.80
C LEU A 137 -8.73 13.62 -9.69
N ILE A 138 -7.43 13.54 -10.02
CA ILE A 138 -6.33 13.64 -9.06
C ILE A 138 -5.98 15.10 -8.79
N ASN A 139 -5.70 15.43 -7.54
CA ASN A 139 -5.21 16.75 -7.16
C ASN A 139 -3.68 16.77 -7.06
N TRP A 140 -3.01 16.88 -8.21
CA TRP A 140 -1.55 16.95 -8.28
C TRP A 140 -0.93 18.18 -7.61
N ASN A 141 -1.74 19.21 -7.25
CA ASN A 141 -1.27 20.34 -6.45
C ASN A 141 -1.11 20.00 -4.96
N ASN A 142 -1.63 18.86 -4.52
CA ASN A 142 -1.42 18.38 -3.16
C ASN A 142 -0.04 17.72 -3.05
N PRO A 143 0.90 18.27 -2.25
CA PRO A 143 2.25 17.70 -2.11
C PRO A 143 2.26 16.24 -1.63
N ALA A 144 1.26 15.83 -0.82
CA ALA A 144 1.13 14.45 -0.33
C ALA A 144 0.69 13.45 -1.42
N ILE A 145 0.29 13.94 -2.60
CA ILE A 145 -0.05 13.13 -3.78
C ILE A 145 1.01 13.29 -4.88
N ALA A 146 1.60 14.48 -4.98
CA ALA A 146 2.61 14.77 -6.00
C ALA A 146 4.00 14.19 -5.67
N ASN A 147 4.20 13.72 -4.43
CA ASN A 147 5.44 13.11 -3.97
C ASN A 147 5.14 11.82 -3.21
N ASP A 148 5.88 10.77 -3.53
CA ASP A 148 5.92 9.53 -2.77
C ASP A 148 7.16 9.55 -1.87
N PHE A 149 6.96 9.62 -0.55
CA PHE A 149 8.00 9.78 0.47
C PHE A 149 9.06 10.83 0.07
N GLY A 150 8.57 11.99 -0.40
CA GLY A 150 9.42 13.10 -0.83
C GLY A 150 10.09 12.94 -2.19
N VAL A 151 9.89 11.83 -2.90
CA VAL A 151 10.31 11.64 -4.29
C VAL A 151 9.20 12.12 -5.21
N PRO A 152 9.45 13.06 -6.13
CA PRO A 152 8.43 13.49 -7.08
C PRO A 152 7.88 12.32 -7.92
N VAL A 153 6.57 12.16 -7.94
CA VAL A 153 5.86 11.16 -8.76
C VAL A 153 6.14 11.36 -10.24
N ALA A 154 6.12 12.61 -10.71
CA ALA A 154 6.54 13.04 -12.06
C ALA A 154 6.01 12.15 -13.21
N GLY A 155 4.74 11.71 -13.10
CA GLY A 155 4.09 10.88 -14.13
C GLY A 155 4.54 9.41 -14.17
N CYS A 156 5.16 8.90 -13.11
CA CYS A 156 5.67 7.52 -13.03
C CYS A 156 4.78 6.61 -12.18
N GLU A 157 3.82 7.18 -11.47
CA GLU A 157 2.89 6.47 -10.58
C GLU A 157 1.50 7.07 -10.66
N VAL A 158 0.52 6.26 -10.30
CA VAL A 158 -0.88 6.64 -10.18
C VAL A 158 -1.36 6.35 -8.76
N PRO A 159 -1.86 7.35 -8.01
CA PRO A 159 -2.41 7.14 -6.68
C PRO A 159 -3.70 6.33 -6.77
N TRP A 160 -3.93 5.38 -5.85
CA TRP A 160 -5.16 4.59 -5.85
C TRP A 160 -5.87 4.49 -4.51
N SER A 161 -5.16 4.76 -3.38
CA SER A 161 -5.76 4.89 -2.05
C SER A 161 -4.93 5.81 -1.16
N LYS A 162 -5.53 6.25 -0.04
CA LYS A 162 -4.84 6.96 1.04
C LYS A 162 -4.93 6.15 2.31
N SER A 163 -3.90 6.21 3.12
CA SER A 163 -3.80 5.54 4.41
C SER A 163 -3.27 6.50 5.46
N GLN A 164 -3.64 6.26 6.72
CA GLN A 164 -3.03 6.94 7.85
C GLN A 164 -2.93 5.98 9.02
N PHE A 165 -1.79 5.97 9.67
CA PHE A 165 -1.51 5.09 10.79
C PHE A 165 -2.48 5.34 11.94
N ALA A 166 -3.04 4.26 12.47
CA ALA A 166 -3.96 4.29 13.59
C ALA A 166 -3.67 3.14 14.55
N PHE A 167 -3.92 3.37 15.83
CA PHE A 167 -3.94 2.34 16.86
C PHE A 167 -5.33 1.75 17.02
N ALA A 168 -5.42 0.49 17.44
CA ALA A 168 -6.65 -0.17 17.86
C ALA A 168 -6.50 -0.85 19.20
N TYR A 169 -7.60 -0.89 19.94
CA TYR A 169 -7.71 -1.45 21.30
C TYR A 169 -9.11 -2.01 21.50
N ASP A 170 -9.26 -2.94 22.44
CA ASP A 170 -10.58 -3.40 22.90
C ASP A 170 -11.09 -2.50 24.04
N SER A 171 -12.13 -1.70 23.76
CA SER A 171 -12.72 -0.76 24.72
C SER A 171 -13.35 -1.43 25.95
N ALA A 172 -13.66 -2.72 25.89
CA ALA A 172 -14.15 -3.49 27.03
C ALA A 172 -13.04 -3.80 28.04
N THR A 173 -11.79 -3.92 27.60
CA THR A 173 -10.65 -4.27 28.46
C THR A 173 -9.72 -3.09 28.73
N LEU A 174 -9.63 -2.15 27.79
CA LEU A 174 -8.80 -0.94 27.87
C LEU A 174 -9.66 0.31 27.60
N PRO A 175 -10.48 0.79 28.57
CA PRO A 175 -11.40 1.91 28.32
C PRO A 175 -10.71 3.25 28.07
N ASN A 176 -9.46 3.41 28.50
CA ASN A 176 -8.67 4.64 28.36
C ASN A 176 -7.30 4.31 27.76
N PRO A 177 -7.17 4.14 26.44
CA PRO A 177 -5.89 3.88 25.78
C PRO A 177 -4.98 5.12 25.83
N PRO A 178 -3.65 4.94 25.80
CA PRO A 178 -2.69 6.05 25.70
C PRO A 178 -2.93 6.86 24.42
N LYS A 179 -2.83 8.18 24.50
CA LYS A 179 -3.20 9.08 23.40
C LYS A 179 -2.02 9.81 22.75
N SER A 180 -0.82 9.66 23.29
CA SER A 180 0.42 10.25 22.76
C SER A 180 1.58 9.27 22.89
N ILE A 181 2.70 9.50 22.23
CA ILE A 181 3.91 8.67 22.42
C ILE A 181 4.39 8.69 23.87
N PRO A 182 4.47 9.84 24.58
CA PRO A 182 4.79 9.82 26.02
C PRO A 182 3.83 8.98 26.87
N ASP A 183 2.51 9.09 26.62
CA ASP A 183 1.51 8.30 27.34
C ASP A 183 1.66 6.80 27.04
N LEU A 184 1.96 6.45 25.79
CA LEU A 184 2.20 5.06 25.38
C LEU A 184 3.44 4.49 26.07
N ILE A 185 4.54 5.24 26.14
CA ILE A 185 5.76 4.84 26.86
C ILE A 185 5.45 4.59 28.33
N ALA A 186 4.73 5.51 28.99
CA ALA A 186 4.34 5.37 30.40
C ALA A 186 3.41 4.16 30.60
N TRP A 187 2.44 3.96 29.69
CA TRP A 187 1.49 2.86 29.76
C TRP A 187 2.18 1.49 29.58
N ILE A 188 3.12 1.35 28.65
CA ILE A 188 3.90 0.12 28.43
C ILE A 188 4.64 -0.27 29.70
N LYS A 189 5.31 0.67 30.36
CA LYS A 189 6.04 0.42 31.62
C LYS A 189 5.12 0.03 32.77
N ALA A 190 3.90 0.58 32.81
CA ALA A 190 2.90 0.25 33.82
C ALA A 190 2.17 -1.08 33.55
N ASN A 191 2.21 -1.59 32.32
CA ASN A 191 1.53 -2.81 31.89
C ASN A 191 2.49 -3.78 31.18
N PRO A 192 3.49 -4.36 31.85
CA PRO A 192 4.50 -5.20 31.22
C PRO A 192 3.87 -6.38 30.47
N GLY A 193 4.38 -6.65 29.27
CA GLY A 193 3.94 -7.75 28.42
C GLY A 193 2.69 -7.46 27.59
N GLN A 194 2.05 -6.29 27.75
CA GLN A 194 0.79 -5.96 27.09
C GLN A 194 0.93 -5.19 25.78
N PHE A 195 2.15 -4.97 25.31
CA PHE A 195 2.46 -4.28 24.05
C PHE A 195 3.67 -4.88 23.36
N THR A 196 3.65 -4.88 22.04
CA THR A 196 4.79 -5.09 21.17
C THR A 196 4.54 -4.43 19.81
N TYR A 197 5.52 -4.51 18.91
CA TYR A 197 5.43 -4.03 17.54
C TYR A 197 6.22 -4.97 16.61
N PRO A 198 5.89 -5.06 15.31
CA PRO A 198 6.70 -5.83 14.36
C PRO A 198 8.12 -5.29 14.26
N ALA A 199 9.08 -6.15 13.96
CA ALA A 199 10.46 -5.73 13.67
C ALA A 199 10.47 -4.61 12.61
N ALA A 200 11.31 -3.57 12.79
CA ALA A 200 11.28 -2.36 11.97
C ALA A 200 11.45 -2.53 10.45
N PRO A 201 12.05 -3.61 9.90
CA PRO A 201 11.98 -3.89 8.47
C PRO A 201 10.56 -4.21 7.94
N ASP A 202 9.61 -4.64 8.83
CA ASP A 202 8.19 -4.67 8.48
C ASP A 202 7.68 -3.24 8.27
N PHE A 203 6.88 -3.02 7.23
CA PHE A 203 6.39 -1.69 6.87
C PHE A 203 5.69 -0.96 8.02
N ASN A 204 4.77 -1.64 8.74
CA ASN A 204 4.04 -1.06 9.88
C ASN A 204 4.94 -0.91 11.12
N GLY A 205 5.83 -1.87 11.36
CA GLY A 205 6.82 -1.81 12.42
C GLY A 205 7.75 -0.60 12.24
N GLY A 206 8.23 -0.39 11.02
CA GLY A 206 9.02 0.80 10.65
C GLY A 206 8.27 2.11 10.87
N VAL A 207 6.97 2.17 10.57
CA VAL A 207 6.14 3.36 10.86
C VAL A 207 6.05 3.62 12.36
N PHE A 208 5.83 2.59 13.18
CA PHE A 208 5.84 2.75 14.65
C PHE A 208 7.16 3.34 15.14
N VAL A 209 8.29 2.81 14.68
CA VAL A 209 9.62 3.34 15.04
C VAL A 209 9.78 4.80 14.61
N ARG A 210 9.26 5.18 13.43
CA ARG A 210 9.28 6.58 12.95
C ARG A 210 8.47 7.53 13.85
N HIS A 211 7.36 7.08 14.45
CA HIS A 211 6.63 7.89 15.43
C HIS A 211 7.47 8.15 16.69
N VAL A 212 8.19 7.14 17.20
CA VAL A 212 9.14 7.32 18.31
C VAL A 212 10.29 8.23 17.90
N PHE A 213 10.74 8.14 16.65
CA PHE A 213 11.81 8.98 16.10
C PHE A 213 11.37 10.45 16.00
N TYR A 214 10.13 10.73 15.56
CA TYR A 214 9.55 12.08 15.56
C TYR A 214 9.47 12.65 16.96
N TYR A 215 8.99 11.87 17.93
CA TYR A 215 8.96 12.28 19.33
C TYR A 215 10.37 12.60 19.85
N ALA A 216 11.35 11.75 19.59
CA ALA A 216 12.74 11.95 20.01
C ALA A 216 13.40 13.20 19.38
N ALA A 217 12.99 13.53 18.16
CA ALA A 217 13.42 14.74 17.45
C ALA A 217 12.73 16.02 17.93
N GLY A 218 11.68 15.91 18.75
CA GLY A 218 10.88 17.05 19.21
C GLY A 218 9.83 17.53 18.20
N GLY A 219 9.43 16.68 17.24
CA GLY A 219 8.41 16.92 16.23
C GLY A 219 8.86 16.51 14.83
N ALA A 220 7.89 16.15 13.98
CA ALA A 220 8.16 15.75 12.60
C ALA A 220 8.82 16.85 11.77
N GLU A 221 8.45 18.12 12.02
CA GLU A 221 8.96 19.31 11.32
C GLU A 221 10.48 19.46 11.41
N ASN A 222 11.12 18.90 12.43
CA ASN A 222 12.57 18.94 12.59
C ASN A 222 13.33 18.01 11.65
N LEU A 223 12.62 17.05 11.04
CA LEU A 223 13.19 15.99 10.19
C LEU A 223 12.74 16.09 8.72
N LEU A 224 11.85 17.04 8.38
CA LEU A 224 11.37 17.19 7.02
C LEU A 224 12.49 17.67 6.08
N GLY A 225 12.41 17.22 4.83
CA GLY A 225 13.39 17.54 3.80
C GLY A 225 14.48 16.48 3.63
N PRO A 226 15.55 16.78 2.87
CA PRO A 226 16.64 15.85 2.61
C PRO A 226 17.27 15.30 3.90
N PHE A 227 17.79 14.08 3.81
CA PHE A 227 18.47 13.44 4.92
C PHE A 227 19.63 14.29 5.44
N ASP A 228 19.67 14.47 6.76
CA ASP A 228 20.71 15.22 7.48
C ASP A 228 21.28 14.31 8.57
N GLN A 229 22.55 13.94 8.44
CA GLN A 229 23.22 13.03 9.36
C GLN A 229 23.26 13.56 10.79
N ALA A 230 23.46 14.87 11.00
CA ALA A 230 23.56 15.44 12.37
C ALA A 230 22.20 15.41 13.08
N LYS A 231 21.13 15.73 12.36
CA LYS A 231 19.75 15.61 12.87
C LYS A 231 19.39 14.15 13.16
N TYR A 232 19.78 13.23 12.24
CA TYR A 232 19.60 11.80 12.44
C TYR A 232 20.29 11.33 13.72
N ASP A 233 21.57 11.60 13.90
CA ASP A 233 22.35 11.14 15.04
C ASP A 233 21.76 11.65 16.37
N ALA A 234 21.32 12.92 16.40
CA ALA A 234 20.69 13.52 17.57
C ALA A 234 19.35 12.87 17.96
N ALA A 235 18.51 12.53 16.97
CA ALA A 235 17.22 11.86 17.19
C ALA A 235 17.43 10.36 17.46
N ALA A 236 18.29 9.70 16.69
CA ALA A 236 18.59 8.27 16.78
C ALA A 236 19.06 7.86 18.18
N SER A 237 20.03 8.59 18.75
CA SER A 237 20.52 8.31 20.09
C SER A 237 19.40 8.26 21.14
N LYS A 238 18.45 9.18 21.07
CA LYS A 238 17.29 9.21 21.98
C LYS A 238 16.29 8.11 21.66
N THR A 239 16.03 7.86 20.38
CA THR A 239 15.09 6.82 19.93
C THR A 239 15.53 5.44 20.40
N TRP A 240 16.79 5.09 20.19
CA TRP A 240 17.31 3.79 20.61
C TRP A 240 17.35 3.68 22.15
N ALA A 241 17.67 4.74 22.86
CA ALA A 241 17.57 4.75 24.30
C ALA A 241 16.13 4.50 24.80
N ILE A 242 15.11 5.10 24.16
CA ILE A 242 13.70 4.87 24.50
C ILE A 242 13.31 3.42 24.20
N LEU A 243 13.61 2.90 23.01
CA LEU A 243 13.19 1.56 22.60
C LEU A 243 13.85 0.48 23.46
N ASN A 244 15.14 0.60 23.74
CA ASN A 244 15.86 -0.34 24.62
C ASN A 244 15.39 -0.27 26.08
N ASP A 245 15.03 0.93 26.58
CA ASP A 245 14.44 1.10 27.91
C ASP A 245 13.01 0.48 28.01
N LEU A 246 12.30 0.39 26.88
CA LEU A 246 11.00 -0.26 26.81
C LEU A 246 11.09 -1.79 26.66
N GLU A 247 12.16 -2.32 26.11
CA GLU A 247 12.31 -3.74 25.76
C GLU A 247 11.94 -4.70 26.91
N PRO A 248 12.38 -4.51 28.18
CA PRO A 248 12.01 -5.41 29.29
C PRO A 248 10.50 -5.43 29.61
N TYR A 249 9.76 -4.43 29.12
CA TYR A 249 8.31 -4.28 29.36
C TYR A 249 7.46 -4.74 28.17
N LEU A 250 8.08 -5.03 27.04
CA LEU A 250 7.38 -5.54 25.87
C LEU A 250 6.90 -6.97 26.06
N TRP A 251 5.99 -7.44 25.22
CA TRP A 251 5.60 -8.83 25.11
C TRP A 251 6.84 -9.73 25.01
N ARG A 252 6.86 -10.81 25.77
CA ARG A 252 8.03 -11.70 25.95
C ARG A 252 9.32 -10.97 26.33
N LYS A 253 9.21 -9.80 26.98
CA LYS A 253 10.34 -8.96 27.41
C LYS A 253 11.26 -8.50 26.28
N GLY A 254 10.70 -8.41 25.05
CA GLY A 254 11.47 -7.99 23.88
C GLY A 254 12.40 -9.08 23.31
N ASP A 255 12.43 -10.31 23.87
CA ASP A 255 13.26 -11.40 23.36
C ASP A 255 12.95 -11.75 21.89
N THR A 256 11.79 -11.33 21.39
CA THR A 256 11.33 -11.52 20.00
C THR A 256 10.28 -10.48 19.63
N TYR A 257 10.28 -10.13 18.35
CA TYR A 257 9.31 -9.20 17.74
C TYR A 257 8.41 -9.98 16.74
N PRO A 258 7.12 -9.62 16.60
CA PRO A 258 6.31 -10.13 15.51
C PRO A 258 7.00 -9.90 14.15
N THR A 259 6.87 -10.86 13.24
CA THR A 259 7.50 -10.77 11.91
C THR A 259 6.71 -9.92 10.92
N SER A 260 5.45 -9.60 11.25
CA SER A 260 4.55 -8.81 10.40
C SER A 260 3.43 -8.19 11.20
N ILE A 261 2.73 -7.25 10.59
CA ILE A 261 1.51 -6.68 11.17
C ILE A 261 0.43 -7.75 11.38
N THR A 262 0.30 -8.72 10.48
CA THR A 262 -0.64 -9.84 10.62
C THR A 262 -0.33 -10.67 11.87
N ALA A 263 0.95 -10.87 12.19
CA ALA A 263 1.36 -11.57 13.43
C ALA A 263 1.00 -10.74 14.67
N LEU A 264 1.15 -9.42 14.66
CA LEU A 264 0.72 -8.55 15.75
C LEU A 264 -0.81 -8.59 15.95
N ASP A 265 -1.58 -8.56 14.86
CA ASP A 265 -3.04 -8.65 14.89
C ASP A 265 -3.50 -9.98 15.51
N GLN A 266 -2.79 -11.08 15.25
CA GLN A 266 -3.07 -12.37 15.89
C GLN A 266 -2.82 -12.34 17.40
N LEU A 267 -1.73 -11.71 17.85
CA LEU A 267 -1.46 -11.53 19.29
C LEU A 267 -2.56 -10.71 19.96
N PHE A 268 -3.03 -9.66 19.30
CA PHE A 268 -4.14 -8.85 19.79
C PHE A 268 -5.45 -9.64 19.84
N ALA A 269 -5.80 -10.36 18.78
CA ALA A 269 -6.97 -11.23 18.72
C ALA A 269 -6.97 -12.29 19.82
N ASN A 270 -5.81 -12.86 20.13
CA ASN A 270 -5.58 -13.84 21.19
C ASN A 270 -5.52 -13.22 22.61
N LYS A 271 -5.59 -11.88 22.71
CA LYS A 271 -5.46 -11.13 23.98
C LYS A 271 -4.07 -11.28 24.65
N GLU A 272 -3.06 -11.58 23.87
CA GLU A 272 -1.68 -11.61 24.36
C GLU A 272 -1.11 -10.18 24.50
N VAL A 273 -1.63 -9.25 23.70
CA VAL A 273 -1.35 -7.80 23.81
C VAL A 273 -2.67 -7.03 23.83
N SER A 274 -2.64 -5.82 24.40
CA SER A 274 -3.84 -4.98 24.61
C SER A 274 -4.11 -4.00 23.45
N MET A 275 -3.16 -3.83 22.56
CA MET A 275 -3.26 -2.92 21.41
C MET A 275 -2.58 -3.52 20.20
N THR A 276 -3.11 -3.15 19.03
CA THR A 276 -2.47 -3.30 17.73
C THR A 276 -2.49 -1.95 17.01
N PHE A 277 -1.92 -1.88 15.83
CA PHE A 277 -1.94 -0.70 14.98
C PHE A 277 -1.88 -1.12 13.51
N ASN A 278 -2.26 -0.23 12.61
CA ASN A 278 -2.13 -0.48 11.18
C ASN A 278 -2.00 0.86 10.44
N TYR A 279 -1.33 0.85 9.31
CA TYR A 279 -1.26 2.02 8.43
C TYR A 279 -2.60 2.26 7.70
N ASP A 280 -3.48 1.28 7.68
CA ASP A 280 -4.83 1.38 7.14
C ASP A 280 -5.86 1.02 8.22
N ALA A 281 -6.49 2.04 8.81
CA ALA A 281 -7.49 1.87 9.87
C ALA A 281 -8.71 1.04 9.44
N SER A 282 -8.98 0.90 8.13
CA SER A 282 -10.08 0.08 7.62
C SER A 282 -9.91 -1.40 7.97
N GLN A 283 -8.66 -1.87 8.13
CA GLN A 283 -8.36 -3.26 8.50
C GLN A 283 -9.01 -3.66 9.83
N PHE A 284 -9.12 -2.75 10.78
CA PHE A 284 -9.82 -3.01 12.05
C PHE A 284 -11.32 -3.25 11.85
N GLY A 285 -11.93 -2.51 10.93
CA GLY A 285 -13.33 -2.72 10.55
C GLY A 285 -13.57 -4.08 9.93
N LEU A 286 -12.70 -4.46 9.01
CA LEU A 286 -12.75 -5.76 8.35
C LEU A 286 -12.53 -6.91 9.35
N ALA A 287 -11.59 -6.76 10.29
CA ALA A 287 -11.32 -7.75 11.32
C ALA A 287 -12.49 -7.91 12.30
N VAL A 288 -13.25 -6.85 12.59
CA VAL A 288 -14.49 -6.96 13.38
C VAL A 288 -15.59 -7.62 12.57
N GLN A 289 -15.77 -7.26 11.30
CA GLN A 289 -16.81 -7.83 10.44
C GLN A 289 -16.64 -9.34 10.20
N ASN A 290 -15.40 -9.80 10.04
CA ASN A 290 -15.11 -11.23 9.84
C ASN A 290 -15.00 -12.03 11.15
N GLY A 291 -15.20 -11.37 12.31
CA GLY A 291 -15.17 -12.00 13.64
C GLY A 291 -13.76 -12.28 14.19
N SER A 292 -12.70 -11.80 13.53
CA SER A 292 -11.32 -11.93 14.06
C SER A 292 -11.10 -11.02 15.27
N PHE A 293 -11.76 -9.86 15.32
CA PHE A 293 -11.74 -8.94 16.44
C PHE A 293 -13.14 -8.80 17.07
N PRO A 294 -13.23 -8.54 18.38
CA PRO A 294 -14.51 -8.32 19.05
C PRO A 294 -15.16 -6.99 18.61
N GLU A 295 -16.48 -6.89 18.66
CA GLU A 295 -17.27 -5.68 18.32
C GLU A 295 -16.92 -4.46 19.18
N THR A 296 -16.28 -4.67 20.32
CA THR A 296 -15.81 -3.62 21.24
C THR A 296 -14.51 -2.97 20.81
N VAL A 297 -13.86 -3.44 19.75
CA VAL A 297 -12.66 -2.81 19.20
C VAL A 297 -12.97 -1.41 18.68
N ARG A 298 -12.07 -0.49 18.97
CA ARG A 298 -12.08 0.92 18.51
C ARG A 298 -10.69 1.28 18.06
N SER A 299 -10.61 2.15 17.03
CA SER A 299 -9.34 2.71 16.58
C SER A 299 -9.26 4.23 16.84
N TYR A 300 -8.04 4.76 16.82
CA TYR A 300 -7.77 6.17 17.08
C TYR A 300 -6.40 6.59 16.53
N GLY A 301 -6.24 7.89 16.27
CA GLY A 301 -4.94 8.52 16.06
C GLY A 301 -4.37 9.08 17.36
N LEU A 302 -3.05 9.28 17.41
CA LEU A 302 -2.40 9.96 18.51
C LEU A 302 -2.64 11.48 18.43
N THR A 303 -2.65 12.14 19.59
CA THR A 303 -2.83 13.60 19.68
C THR A 303 -1.59 14.37 19.21
N ASP A 304 -0.42 13.76 19.28
CA ASP A 304 0.84 14.24 18.71
C ASP A 304 1.01 13.85 17.23
N GLY A 305 -0.04 13.28 16.64
CA GLY A 305 -0.18 12.99 15.24
C GLY A 305 0.18 11.56 14.85
N THR A 306 -0.33 11.16 13.68
CA THR A 306 0.02 9.89 13.04
C THR A 306 0.40 10.07 11.58
N ILE A 307 1.37 9.29 11.13
CA ILE A 307 1.93 9.37 9.78
C ILE A 307 0.87 8.95 8.76
N SER A 308 0.75 9.75 7.70
CA SER A 308 -0.17 9.52 6.58
C SER A 308 0.59 9.29 5.27
N ASN A 309 0.00 8.52 4.36
CA ASN A 309 0.58 8.15 3.10
C ASN A 309 -0.47 8.07 1.97
N THR A 310 -0.01 8.25 0.74
CA THR A 310 -0.73 7.89 -0.48
C THR A 310 -0.15 6.60 -1.03
N ASN A 311 -1.01 5.65 -1.37
CA ASN A 311 -0.62 4.40 -2.02
C ASN A 311 -0.69 4.55 -3.54
N TYR A 312 0.31 4.03 -4.24
CA TYR A 312 0.44 4.17 -5.69
C TYR A 312 0.49 2.82 -6.40
N THR A 313 0.27 2.90 -7.72
CA THR A 313 0.57 1.83 -8.65
C THR A 313 1.55 2.33 -9.70
N ALA A 314 2.57 1.54 -10.02
CA ALA A 314 3.58 1.85 -11.04
C ALA A 314 3.64 0.73 -12.08
N ILE A 315 4.04 1.08 -13.30
CA ILE A 315 4.25 0.16 -14.42
C ILE A 315 5.77 0.03 -14.64
N PRO A 316 6.36 -1.17 -14.52
CA PRO A 316 7.76 -1.38 -14.84
C PRO A 316 8.11 -1.03 -16.29
N PHE A 317 9.35 -0.60 -16.52
CA PHE A 317 9.86 -0.18 -17.83
C PHE A 317 9.72 -1.28 -18.90
N ASN A 318 9.87 -2.55 -18.49
CA ASN A 318 9.91 -3.74 -19.35
C ASN A 318 8.59 -4.54 -19.37
N SER A 319 7.49 -3.99 -18.84
CA SER A 319 6.18 -4.64 -18.95
C SER A 319 5.79 -4.81 -20.41
N PRO A 320 5.41 -6.03 -20.84
CA PRO A 320 4.86 -6.28 -22.18
C PRO A 320 3.41 -5.81 -22.33
N ASN A 321 2.71 -5.54 -21.23
CA ASN A 321 1.27 -5.30 -21.20
C ASN A 321 0.91 -3.85 -20.78
N LYS A 322 1.74 -2.86 -21.18
CA LYS A 322 1.57 -1.45 -20.78
C LYS A 322 0.18 -0.90 -21.09
N ALA A 323 -0.40 -1.21 -22.27
CA ALA A 323 -1.74 -0.73 -22.62
C ALA A 323 -2.81 -1.28 -21.65
N ALA A 324 -2.76 -2.57 -21.32
CA ALA A 324 -3.68 -3.18 -20.36
C ALA A 324 -3.48 -2.63 -18.93
N ALA A 325 -2.24 -2.35 -18.52
CA ALA A 325 -1.94 -1.72 -17.25
C ALA A 325 -2.46 -0.28 -17.16
N LEU A 326 -2.40 0.52 -18.25
CA LEU A 326 -3.03 1.84 -18.31
C LEU A 326 -4.55 1.76 -18.13
N VAL A 327 -5.22 0.79 -18.79
CA VAL A 327 -6.67 0.60 -18.64
C VAL A 327 -7.01 0.24 -17.20
N LEU A 328 -6.24 -0.64 -16.55
CA LEU A 328 -6.42 -0.97 -15.14
C LEU A 328 -6.24 0.24 -14.24
N GLN A 329 -5.16 1.02 -14.42
CA GLN A 329 -4.93 2.23 -13.60
C GLN A 329 -6.05 3.27 -13.78
N ASN A 330 -6.52 3.46 -15.01
CA ASN A 330 -7.66 4.37 -15.26
C ASN A 330 -8.95 3.86 -14.61
N LEU A 331 -9.21 2.55 -14.63
CA LEU A 331 -10.34 1.94 -13.94
C LEU A 331 -10.24 2.16 -12.41
N LEU A 332 -9.07 1.94 -11.80
CA LEU A 332 -8.84 2.17 -10.38
C LEU A 332 -9.10 3.61 -9.94
N LEU A 333 -8.89 4.59 -10.82
CA LEU A 333 -9.18 6.01 -10.58
C LEU A 333 -10.66 6.37 -10.80
N SER A 334 -11.47 5.50 -11.39
CA SER A 334 -12.86 5.83 -11.70
C SER A 334 -13.69 6.08 -10.44
N GLY A 335 -14.68 6.99 -10.51
CA GLY A 335 -15.60 7.25 -9.40
C GLY A 335 -16.23 5.98 -8.84
N PRO A 336 -16.83 5.09 -9.67
CA PRO A 336 -17.41 3.83 -9.19
C PRO A 336 -16.42 2.92 -8.48
N ALA A 337 -15.20 2.76 -8.98
CA ALA A 337 -14.17 1.92 -8.35
C ALA A 337 -13.74 2.50 -6.99
N GLN A 338 -13.60 3.82 -6.90
CA GLN A 338 -13.25 4.51 -5.67
C GLN A 338 -14.39 4.48 -4.63
N VAL A 339 -15.66 4.57 -5.08
CA VAL A 339 -16.84 4.39 -4.21
C VAL A 339 -16.84 2.97 -3.62
N GLU A 340 -16.74 1.94 -4.46
CA GLU A 340 -16.73 0.55 -4.00
C GLU A 340 -15.59 0.29 -3.01
N LYS A 341 -14.38 0.78 -3.32
CA LYS A 341 -13.23 0.67 -2.43
C LYS A 341 -13.46 1.30 -1.07
N ALA A 342 -14.17 2.44 -1.02
CA ALA A 342 -14.47 3.16 0.21
C ALA A 342 -15.60 2.51 1.04
N MET A 343 -16.36 1.59 0.46
CA MET A 343 -17.39 0.84 1.20
C MET A 343 -16.75 -0.03 2.27
N PRO A 344 -17.18 0.04 3.55
CA PRO A 344 -16.64 -0.80 4.63
C PRO A 344 -16.77 -2.30 4.40
N ALA A 345 -17.75 -2.72 3.60
CA ALA A 345 -17.94 -4.15 3.24
C ALA A 345 -16.92 -4.64 2.20
N ALA A 346 -16.30 -3.74 1.43
CA ALA A 346 -15.29 -4.09 0.42
C ALA A 346 -13.87 -3.92 0.98
N TRP A 347 -13.48 -2.70 1.27
CA TRP A 347 -12.17 -2.40 1.86
C TRP A 347 -12.27 -1.30 2.93
N GLY A 348 -13.03 -0.21 2.68
CA GLY A 348 -13.14 0.94 3.57
C GLY A 348 -12.00 1.95 3.40
N ALA A 349 -11.14 1.81 2.38
CA ALA A 349 -10.00 2.70 2.18
C ALA A 349 -10.41 4.09 1.68
N ALA A 350 -9.68 5.11 2.12
CA ALA A 350 -9.89 6.47 1.68
C ALA A 350 -9.63 6.64 0.17
N PRO A 351 -10.45 7.43 -0.54
CA PRO A 351 -10.26 7.68 -1.97
C PRO A 351 -8.98 8.47 -2.25
N ALA A 352 -8.31 8.14 -3.35
CA ALA A 352 -7.14 8.85 -3.83
C ALA A 352 -7.48 10.03 -4.76
N ILE A 353 -8.74 10.17 -5.12
CA ILE A 353 -9.26 11.20 -6.02
C ILE A 353 -9.98 12.30 -5.25
N GLU A 354 -10.16 13.44 -5.88
CA GLU A 354 -11.03 14.52 -5.39
C GLU A 354 -12.49 14.17 -5.68
N ILE A 355 -13.27 13.84 -4.64
CA ILE A 355 -14.68 13.44 -4.77
C ILE A 355 -15.49 14.52 -5.50
N ALA A 356 -15.23 15.79 -5.24
CA ALA A 356 -15.92 16.91 -5.88
C ALA A 356 -15.71 16.98 -7.41
N ARG A 357 -14.71 16.29 -7.96
CA ARG A 357 -14.46 16.21 -9.40
C ARG A 357 -15.11 14.99 -10.06
N THR A 358 -15.68 14.08 -9.27
CA THR A 358 -16.41 12.92 -9.79
C THR A 358 -17.80 13.32 -10.29
N LYS A 359 -18.48 12.39 -10.95
CA LYS A 359 -19.85 12.60 -11.39
C LYS A 359 -20.80 12.75 -10.20
N PRO A 360 -21.92 13.52 -10.32
CA PRO A 360 -22.87 13.72 -9.23
C PRO A 360 -23.41 12.43 -8.61
N GLU A 361 -23.62 11.39 -9.41
CA GLU A 361 -24.06 10.07 -8.92
C GLU A 361 -23.03 9.39 -8.01
N ASP A 362 -21.75 9.56 -8.28
CA ASP A 362 -20.68 9.01 -7.44
C ASP A 362 -20.51 9.82 -6.15
N GLN A 363 -20.59 11.16 -6.25
CA GLN A 363 -20.61 12.05 -5.06
C GLN A 363 -21.75 11.68 -4.10
N ALA A 364 -22.95 11.43 -4.65
CA ALA A 364 -24.09 11.01 -3.85
C ALA A 364 -23.85 9.66 -3.15
N LYS A 365 -23.22 8.71 -3.83
CA LYS A 365 -22.83 7.40 -3.21
C LYS A 365 -21.79 7.59 -2.11
N PHE A 366 -20.73 8.39 -2.34
CA PHE A 366 -19.73 8.68 -1.29
C PHE A 366 -20.41 9.27 -0.03
N ALA A 367 -21.38 10.17 -0.20
CA ALA A 367 -22.10 10.80 0.91
C ALA A 367 -22.94 9.81 1.74
N THR A 368 -23.26 8.62 1.21
CA THR A 368 -24.00 7.56 1.94
C THR A 368 -23.11 6.59 2.68
N ILE A 369 -21.78 6.63 2.50
CA ILE A 369 -20.86 5.71 3.15
C ILE A 369 -20.80 6.03 4.65
N THR A 370 -21.19 5.07 5.47
CA THR A 370 -21.12 5.17 6.92
C THR A 370 -19.93 4.34 7.43
N GLN A 371 -19.05 4.97 8.19
CA GLN A 371 -17.93 4.28 8.81
C GLN A 371 -18.38 3.32 9.92
N LEU A 372 -17.66 2.22 10.07
CA LEU A 372 -17.86 1.27 11.16
C LEU A 372 -17.43 1.89 12.50
N PRO A 373 -18.09 1.56 13.62
CA PRO A 373 -17.70 2.07 14.95
C PRO A 373 -16.27 1.74 15.37
N SER A 374 -15.71 0.67 14.80
CA SER A 374 -14.32 0.24 15.03
C SER A 374 -13.28 1.05 14.26
N VAL A 375 -13.72 1.83 13.25
CA VAL A 375 -12.83 2.59 12.34
C VAL A 375 -12.92 4.06 12.66
N VAL A 376 -11.80 4.67 13.06
CA VAL A 376 -11.70 6.13 13.19
C VAL A 376 -11.84 6.77 11.83
N SER A 377 -12.59 7.87 11.76
CA SER A 377 -12.83 8.56 10.49
C SER A 377 -11.53 9.16 9.93
N MET A 378 -11.39 9.16 8.58
CA MET A 378 -10.28 9.86 7.93
C MET A 378 -10.30 11.37 8.18
N GLU A 379 -11.47 11.95 8.45
CA GLU A 379 -11.58 13.36 8.85
C GLU A 379 -10.92 13.59 10.21
N ASP A 380 -11.17 12.71 11.19
CA ASP A 380 -10.57 12.84 12.52
C ASP A 380 -9.07 12.53 12.50
N LEU A 381 -8.64 11.51 11.78
CA LEU A 381 -7.22 11.22 11.59
C LEU A 381 -6.49 12.38 10.90
N GLY A 382 -7.10 12.95 9.86
CA GLY A 382 -6.53 14.04 9.09
C GLY A 382 -6.24 15.32 9.89
N LYS A 383 -6.93 15.53 11.01
CA LYS A 383 -6.70 16.69 11.91
C LYS A 383 -5.28 16.70 12.52
N SER A 384 -4.68 15.52 12.65
CA SER A 384 -3.33 15.33 13.19
C SER A 384 -2.45 14.49 12.26
N ALA A 385 -2.64 14.62 10.95
CA ALA A 385 -1.83 13.91 9.98
C ALA A 385 -0.39 14.43 9.97
N LEU A 386 0.58 13.52 10.14
CA LEU A 386 1.99 13.79 9.97
C LEU A 386 2.44 13.38 8.58
N PRO A 387 3.35 14.11 7.95
CA PRO A 387 3.95 13.70 6.69
C PRO A 387 4.86 12.49 6.89
N GLU A 388 5.09 11.72 5.83
CA GLU A 388 6.10 10.68 5.81
C GLU A 388 7.49 11.27 5.57
N LEU A 389 8.52 10.63 6.09
CA LEU A 389 9.91 10.99 5.83
C LEU A 389 10.34 10.60 4.42
N GLN A 390 11.35 11.29 3.90
CA GLN A 390 12.00 10.86 2.66
C GLN A 390 12.70 9.50 2.84
N ALA A 391 12.78 8.75 1.76
CA ALA A 391 13.27 7.37 1.76
C ALA A 391 14.68 7.18 2.38
N ASP A 392 15.57 8.19 2.29
CA ASP A 392 16.89 8.13 2.94
C ASP A 392 16.80 8.11 4.46
N TRP A 393 15.85 8.85 5.04
CA TRP A 393 15.57 8.81 6.47
C TRP A 393 15.07 7.44 6.89
N ILE A 394 14.12 6.89 6.14
CA ILE A 394 13.50 5.59 6.43
C ILE A 394 14.56 4.50 6.44
N SER A 395 15.36 4.41 5.37
CA SER A 395 16.45 3.45 5.27
C SER A 395 17.46 3.58 6.42
N ALA A 396 17.81 4.81 6.81
CA ALA A 396 18.74 5.04 7.93
C ALA A 396 18.14 4.61 9.28
N ILE A 397 16.84 4.87 9.50
CA ILE A 397 16.11 4.49 10.73
C ILE A 397 16.00 2.97 10.83
N GLU A 398 15.63 2.27 9.77
CA GLU A 398 15.51 0.81 9.74
C GLU A 398 16.86 0.13 10.00
N GLN A 399 17.91 0.58 9.32
CA GLN A 399 19.27 0.09 9.57
C GLN A 399 19.75 0.42 10.99
N GLY A 400 19.34 1.58 11.51
CA GLY A 400 19.61 1.98 12.89
C GLY A 400 18.93 1.05 13.89
N TRP A 401 17.67 0.70 13.67
CA TRP A 401 16.93 -0.23 14.52
C TRP A 401 17.59 -1.62 14.54
N ILE A 402 17.92 -2.17 13.36
CA ILE A 402 18.59 -3.47 13.25
C ILE A 402 19.89 -3.50 14.06
N ARG A 403 20.66 -2.42 14.04
CA ARG A 403 21.95 -2.36 14.74
C ARG A 403 21.85 -2.13 16.25
N ASN A 404 20.80 -1.48 16.73
CA ASN A 404 20.74 -0.98 18.11
C ASN A 404 19.62 -1.60 18.95
N VAL A 405 18.61 -2.21 18.33
CA VAL A 405 17.41 -2.76 19.02
C VAL A 405 17.19 -4.22 18.61
N GLY A 406 17.21 -4.54 17.34
CA GLY A 406 16.86 -5.84 16.77
C GLY A 406 17.98 -6.90 16.87
N GLN A 407 18.82 -6.90 17.91
CA GLN A 407 19.93 -7.87 18.07
C GLN A 407 19.54 -9.10 18.87
#